data_5cd7975da6c53dadc3e63015a2c39765
#
_entry.id   5cd7975da6c53dadc3e63015a2c39765
#
_cell.length_a   1.000
_cell.length_b   1.000
_cell.length_c   1.000
_cell.angle_alpha   90.00
_cell.angle_beta   90.00
_cell.angle_gamma   90.00
#
_symmetry.space_group_name_H-M   'P 1'
#
loop_
_entity.id
_entity.type
_entity.pdbx_description
1 polymer ?
#
loop_
_entity_poly.entity_id
_entity_poly.type
_entity_poly.pdbx_seq_one_letter_code
_entity_poly.pdbx_strand_id
1 'polypeptide(L)'
;ASDNQVKSIAPTNVVRVEYFDIPPARYSQRADTVVNIITKNPEVGYSYGTDLTSALTTGFVNGSAYAGYTKGKNDFGLEYNINLRDYDNRIVNKTYEYDLNQIHYRSAEQQKDHFGYTYQNIGLRYANVDAGKYVFQAKLNMVLNSSFLKGIGQSIFTVDNTENLHNTVHNSNSNYTNPTLDLYYSKNIGKMDELSLNLIGSFYNTKSYQFDHEWRISDNTDIFNNDMNLKAKQTGIVGEIAHVHNFEKGKLSSGYRISNTSIDNDLINLVGASKYSVNYLEQYLYTEYSAKKNKFSYRLGIGITNIHNKSAETTQDDWAPTPKVVLSYELPKNQSLRFVTQYTSQSPFASALSSNVVQVIHNVVQKGNPFLKAQHQFKNNLVYSFSNKYFDLSATLFYNIVDKYFAQFYQLDAETGGYALTYENAKNYNEKGAQISGSVKPFGNNLLVLKTYISPTSMRLVSTKGTKYKSNFIRSNFALVSQYKDFTLSYRFNFPVFTLNGFFLSKDENQHHIFLDYKYKYWTFSTGMYWLGTPSQYYTKSLPGSLVQFSRQSHIYNNKNMFVLGLSYDFSSGKKLQIQKKLNNNTAPASTF
;
A
#
# COMPACT_ATOMS: atom_id res chain seq x y z
N ALA A 1 0.78 0.95 14.51
CA ALA A 1 -0.49 0.84 15.26
C ALA A 1 -1.62 0.68 14.26
N SER A 2 -2.64 -0.13 14.57
CA SER A 2 -3.87 -0.15 13.78
C SER A 2 -4.69 1.12 14.05
N ASP A 3 -5.66 1.43 13.16
CA ASP A 3 -6.57 2.56 13.37
C ASP A 3 -7.31 2.43 14.70
N ASN A 4 -7.69 1.21 15.09
CA ASN A 4 -8.32 0.95 16.39
C ASN A 4 -7.39 1.23 17.57
N GLN A 5 -6.08 0.96 17.45
CA GLN A 5 -5.12 1.34 18.47
C GLN A 5 -5.03 2.86 18.61
N VAL A 6 -5.08 3.60 17.51
CA VAL A 6 -5.09 5.07 17.54
C VAL A 6 -6.40 5.58 18.12
N LYS A 7 -7.56 5.07 17.67
CA LYS A 7 -8.89 5.42 18.22
C LYS A 7 -9.01 5.12 19.71
N SER A 8 -8.36 4.06 20.19
CA SER A 8 -8.35 3.71 21.61
C SER A 8 -7.59 4.69 22.51
N ILE A 9 -6.86 5.66 21.95
CA ILE A 9 -6.13 6.67 22.71
C ILE A 9 -7.06 7.86 22.97
N ALA A 10 -7.43 8.09 24.23
CA ALA A 10 -8.20 9.28 24.57
C ALA A 10 -7.41 10.55 24.22
N PRO A 11 -7.97 11.52 23.50
CA PRO A 11 -7.26 12.75 23.13
C PRO A 11 -6.69 13.52 24.33
N THR A 12 -7.35 13.48 25.48
CA THR A 12 -6.91 14.07 26.74
C THR A 12 -5.65 13.44 27.31
N ASN A 13 -5.32 12.22 26.90
CA ASN A 13 -4.11 11.51 27.31
C ASN A 13 -2.94 11.75 26.36
N VAL A 14 -3.13 12.36 25.20
CA VAL A 14 -2.06 12.67 24.25
C VAL A 14 -1.24 13.84 24.78
N VAL A 15 0.06 13.62 24.96
CA VAL A 15 1.03 14.66 25.35
C VAL A 15 1.52 15.40 24.10
N ARG A 16 1.91 14.65 23.08
CA ARG A 16 2.36 15.16 21.79
C ARG A 16 2.31 14.09 20.72
N VAL A 17 2.28 14.52 19.47
CA VAL A 17 2.41 13.68 18.28
C VAL A 17 3.70 14.07 17.57
N GLU A 18 4.57 13.10 17.33
CA GLU A 18 5.81 13.27 16.57
C GLU A 18 5.60 12.69 15.17
N TYR A 19 5.76 13.50 14.15
CA TYR A 19 5.62 13.11 12.76
C TYR A 19 6.99 13.07 12.09
N PHE A 20 7.33 11.94 11.50
CA PHE A 20 8.56 11.72 10.75
C PHE A 20 8.17 11.39 9.31
N ASP A 21 8.13 12.37 8.44
CA ASP A 21 7.92 12.20 7.00
C ASP A 21 9.06 11.47 6.31
N ILE A 22 10.22 11.41 6.95
CA ILE A 22 11.30 10.49 6.62
C ILE A 22 11.73 9.75 7.88
N PRO A 23 11.48 8.44 7.90
CA PRO A 23 11.71 7.62 9.08
C PRO A 23 13.19 7.57 9.49
N PRO A 24 13.51 7.33 10.78
CA PRO A 24 14.84 6.91 11.22
C PRO A 24 15.38 5.71 10.43
N ALA A 25 16.72 5.49 10.39
CA ALA A 25 17.35 4.46 9.59
C ALA A 25 16.74 3.07 9.77
N ARG A 26 16.37 2.72 11.00
CA ARG A 26 15.67 1.46 11.33
C ARG A 26 14.33 1.24 10.63
N TYR A 27 13.70 2.29 10.10
CA TYR A 27 12.44 2.24 9.35
C TYR A 27 12.61 2.53 7.86
N SER A 28 13.79 3.00 7.40
CA SER A 28 13.99 3.56 6.07
C SER A 28 13.74 2.58 4.93
N GLN A 29 13.86 1.28 5.17
CA GLN A 29 13.60 0.24 4.17
C GLN A 29 12.12 -0.20 4.10
N ARG A 30 11.25 0.26 5.00
CA ARG A 30 9.90 -0.31 5.19
C ARG A 30 8.79 0.69 5.46
N ALA A 31 9.11 1.96 5.61
CA ALA A 31 8.10 3.00 5.82
C ALA A 31 8.54 4.33 5.22
N ASP A 32 7.66 4.96 4.48
CA ASP A 32 7.89 6.30 3.94
C ASP A 32 7.62 7.38 5.00
N THR A 33 6.80 7.08 6.00
CA THR A 33 6.39 8.01 7.07
C THR A 33 6.20 7.26 8.39
N VAL A 34 6.54 7.90 9.51
CA VAL A 34 6.27 7.38 10.87
C VAL A 34 5.59 8.45 11.71
N VAL A 35 4.49 8.08 12.39
CA VAL A 35 3.80 8.89 13.38
C VAL A 35 3.97 8.26 14.75
N ASN A 36 4.49 9.02 15.71
CA ASN A 36 4.66 8.58 17.09
C ASN A 36 3.76 9.41 18.02
N ILE A 37 2.81 8.76 18.68
CA ILE A 37 1.88 9.40 19.61
C ILE A 37 2.36 9.14 21.04
N ILE A 38 2.68 10.19 21.75
CA ILE A 38 3.15 10.14 23.14
C ILE A 38 1.99 10.49 24.06
N THR A 39 1.69 9.57 24.99
CA THR A 39 0.55 9.69 25.93
C THR A 39 1.02 9.76 27.38
N LYS A 40 0.16 10.27 28.27
CA LYS A 40 0.38 10.25 29.74
C LYS A 40 0.33 8.82 30.28
N ASN A 41 0.99 8.57 31.39
CA ASN A 41 1.15 7.22 31.97
C ASN A 41 0.07 6.91 33.03
N PRO A 42 -0.60 5.76 33.02
CA PRO A 42 -1.69 5.39 33.90
C PRO A 42 -1.44 4.19 34.84
N GLU A 43 -2.34 4.01 35.84
CA GLU A 43 -2.34 2.85 36.75
C GLU A 43 -3.37 1.78 36.39
N VAL A 44 -4.59 2.16 36.05
CA VAL A 44 -5.67 1.24 35.61
C VAL A 44 -6.52 1.94 34.56
N GLY A 45 -6.96 1.20 33.55
CA GLY A 45 -7.87 1.75 32.55
C GLY A 45 -8.56 0.72 31.68
N TYR A 46 -9.71 1.14 31.15
CA TYR A 46 -10.51 0.40 30.19
C TYR A 46 -10.69 1.24 28.93
N SER A 47 -10.71 0.59 27.80
CA SER A 47 -11.14 1.23 26.55
C SER A 47 -11.88 0.20 25.72
N TYR A 48 -13.02 0.59 25.18
CA TYR A 48 -13.73 -0.23 24.21
C TYR A 48 -14.52 0.68 23.28
N GLY A 49 -14.72 0.20 22.07
CA GLY A 49 -15.47 0.93 21.10
C GLY A 49 -15.80 0.09 19.88
N THR A 50 -16.68 0.64 19.08
CA THR A 50 -17.10 0.07 17.80
C THR A 50 -17.32 1.19 16.80
N ASP A 51 -17.10 0.89 15.54
CA ASP A 51 -17.37 1.77 14.40
C ASP A 51 -18.00 0.91 13.31
N LEU A 52 -19.14 1.35 12.81
CA LEU A 52 -19.85 0.68 11.74
C LEU A 52 -20.31 1.73 10.73
N THR A 53 -19.94 1.56 9.47
CA THR A 53 -20.47 2.34 8.34
C THR A 53 -20.98 1.37 7.30
N SER A 54 -22.23 1.53 6.88
CA SER A 54 -22.89 0.69 5.89
C SER A 54 -23.63 1.52 4.86
N ALA A 55 -23.62 1.07 3.61
CA ALA A 55 -24.51 1.58 2.59
C ALA A 55 -25.92 0.97 2.75
N LEU A 56 -26.94 1.72 2.29
CA LEU A 56 -28.33 1.25 2.32
C LEU A 56 -28.75 0.51 1.06
N THR A 57 -28.08 0.75 -0.06
CA THR A 57 -28.52 0.30 -1.39
C THR A 57 -27.58 -0.68 -2.06
N THR A 58 -26.43 -0.97 -1.43
CA THR A 58 -25.42 -1.87 -1.99
C THR A 58 -24.62 -2.55 -0.89
N GLY A 59 -23.97 -3.66 -1.20
CA GLY A 59 -23.13 -4.41 -0.26
C GLY A 59 -21.84 -3.65 0.08
N PHE A 60 -21.93 -2.71 1.02
CA PHE A 60 -20.80 -1.96 1.55
C PHE A 60 -20.88 -1.91 3.07
N VAL A 61 -19.88 -2.51 3.73
CA VAL A 61 -19.72 -2.44 5.19
C VAL A 61 -18.27 -2.17 5.53
N ASN A 62 -18.02 -1.19 6.37
CA ASN A 62 -16.79 -1.01 7.12
C ASN A 62 -17.13 -1.13 8.60
N GLY A 63 -16.54 -2.07 9.28
CA GLY A 63 -16.79 -2.31 10.70
C GLY A 63 -15.49 -2.50 11.46
N SER A 64 -15.47 -1.99 12.71
CA SER A 64 -14.40 -2.29 13.65
C SER A 64 -14.92 -2.35 15.07
N ALA A 65 -14.28 -3.15 15.91
CA ALA A 65 -14.49 -3.18 17.34
C ALA A 65 -13.16 -3.36 18.06
N TYR A 66 -13.03 -2.77 19.24
CA TYR A 66 -11.85 -2.94 20.06
C TYR A 66 -12.20 -2.96 21.54
N ALA A 67 -11.39 -3.68 22.32
CA ALA A 67 -11.39 -3.64 23.77
C ALA A 67 -9.96 -3.63 24.30
N GLY A 68 -9.72 -2.87 25.34
CA GLY A 68 -8.44 -2.79 26.03
C GLY A 68 -8.62 -2.75 27.55
N TYR A 69 -7.75 -3.47 28.25
CA TYR A 69 -7.70 -3.49 29.70
C TYR A 69 -6.26 -3.33 30.18
N THR A 70 -6.03 -2.34 31.02
CA THR A 70 -4.72 -2.07 31.63
C THR A 70 -4.82 -2.21 33.13
N LYS A 71 -3.91 -2.99 33.75
CA LYS A 71 -3.78 -3.12 35.22
C LYS A 71 -2.31 -3.22 35.62
N GLY A 72 -1.84 -2.25 36.37
CA GLY A 72 -0.44 -2.16 36.79
C GLY A 72 0.48 -2.11 35.57
N LYS A 73 1.34 -3.13 35.40
CA LYS A 73 2.29 -3.25 34.28
C LYS A 73 1.72 -3.99 33.05
N ASN A 74 0.51 -4.54 33.14
CA ASN A 74 -0.06 -5.39 32.12
C ASN A 74 -1.13 -4.64 31.30
N ASP A 75 -1.12 -4.86 30.00
CA ASP A 75 -2.07 -4.32 29.05
C ASP A 75 -2.53 -5.44 28.10
N PHE A 76 -3.83 -5.58 27.96
CA PHE A 76 -4.49 -6.54 27.07
C PHE A 76 -5.30 -5.76 26.03
N GLY A 77 -5.27 -6.20 24.80
CA GLY A 77 -6.02 -5.60 23.70
C GLY A 77 -6.62 -6.67 22.79
N LEU A 78 -7.87 -6.44 22.41
CA LEU A 78 -8.60 -7.17 21.38
C LEU A 78 -8.99 -6.17 20.28
N GLU A 79 -8.81 -6.56 19.02
CA GLU A 79 -9.20 -5.77 17.86
C GLU A 79 -9.88 -6.67 16.84
N TYR A 80 -10.94 -6.17 16.24
CA TYR A 80 -11.62 -6.78 15.10
C TYR A 80 -11.89 -5.72 14.04
N ASN A 81 -11.61 -6.04 12.78
CA ASN A 81 -11.95 -5.20 11.63
C ASN A 81 -12.60 -6.06 10.55
N ILE A 82 -13.61 -5.49 9.89
CA ILE A 82 -14.26 -6.08 8.72
C ILE A 82 -14.46 -5.03 7.65
N ASN A 83 -14.12 -5.39 6.41
CA ASN A 83 -14.48 -4.64 5.22
C ASN A 83 -15.17 -5.61 4.26
N LEU A 84 -16.40 -5.28 3.87
CA LEU A 84 -17.18 -6.07 2.93
C LEU A 84 -17.58 -5.20 1.75
N ARG A 85 -17.46 -5.76 0.57
CA ARG A 85 -17.97 -5.21 -0.69
C ARG A 85 -18.71 -6.31 -1.44
N ASP A 86 -19.85 -5.95 -2.00
CA ASP A 86 -20.67 -6.82 -2.84
C ASP A 86 -21.36 -5.93 -3.89
N TYR A 87 -20.82 -5.88 -5.09
CA TYR A 87 -21.19 -4.96 -6.15
C TYR A 87 -21.53 -5.73 -7.42
N ASP A 88 -22.77 -5.58 -7.88
CA ASP A 88 -23.36 -6.31 -9.02
C ASP A 88 -23.41 -5.51 -10.33
N ASN A 89 -22.91 -4.28 -10.33
CA ASN A 89 -22.98 -3.38 -11.46
C ASN A 89 -21.64 -2.65 -11.72
N ARG A 90 -20.61 -3.43 -12.07
CA ARG A 90 -19.36 -2.92 -12.62
C ARG A 90 -19.32 -3.19 -14.11
N ILE A 91 -19.11 -2.16 -14.93
CA ILE A 91 -18.88 -2.29 -16.37
C ILE A 91 -17.39 -2.14 -16.64
N VAL A 92 -16.84 -3.11 -17.35
CA VAL A 92 -15.43 -3.13 -17.76
C VAL A 92 -15.37 -3.20 -19.28
N ASN A 93 -14.69 -2.22 -19.90
CA ASN A 93 -14.34 -2.24 -21.31
C ASN A 93 -12.84 -2.56 -21.43
N LYS A 94 -12.51 -3.59 -22.19
CA LYS A 94 -11.12 -4.01 -22.48
C LYS A 94 -10.89 -3.99 -23.98
N THR A 95 -9.72 -3.57 -24.39
CA THR A 95 -9.29 -3.66 -25.80
C THR A 95 -7.85 -4.16 -25.84
N TYR A 96 -7.60 -5.12 -26.71
CA TYR A 96 -6.29 -5.58 -27.12
C TYR A 96 -6.17 -5.43 -28.63
N GLU A 97 -5.04 -4.91 -29.11
CA GLU A 97 -4.77 -4.74 -30.54
C GLU A 97 -3.28 -4.98 -30.81
N TYR A 98 -2.96 -5.88 -31.74
CA TYR A 98 -1.58 -6.28 -32.05
C TYR A 98 -1.48 -6.92 -33.43
N ASP A 99 -0.30 -6.83 -34.03
CA ASP A 99 0.06 -7.52 -35.26
C ASP A 99 0.96 -8.72 -34.95
N LEU A 100 0.63 -9.90 -35.44
CA LEU A 100 1.44 -11.10 -35.30
C LEU A 100 1.51 -11.86 -36.65
N ASN A 101 2.72 -12.14 -37.14
CA ASN A 101 2.95 -12.82 -38.41
C ASN A 101 2.22 -12.14 -39.60
N GLN A 102 2.19 -10.81 -39.67
CA GLN A 102 1.52 -9.98 -40.65
C GLN A 102 -0.03 -10.06 -40.61
N ILE A 103 -0.60 -10.66 -39.60
CA ILE A 103 -2.04 -10.71 -39.33
C ILE A 103 -2.36 -9.70 -38.23
N HIS A 104 -3.36 -8.85 -38.46
CA HIS A 104 -3.85 -7.89 -37.49
C HIS A 104 -4.94 -8.51 -36.61
N TYR A 105 -4.75 -8.43 -35.28
CA TYR A 105 -5.70 -8.92 -34.28
C TYR A 105 -6.21 -7.77 -33.41
N ARG A 106 -7.52 -7.72 -33.22
CA ARG A 106 -8.16 -6.80 -32.30
C ARG A 106 -9.28 -7.50 -31.55
N SER A 107 -9.26 -7.38 -30.21
CA SER A 107 -10.35 -7.78 -29.33
C SER A 107 -10.88 -6.57 -28.58
N ALA A 108 -12.18 -6.32 -28.67
CA ALA A 108 -12.88 -5.26 -27.95
C ALA A 108 -14.02 -5.88 -27.15
N GLU A 109 -13.85 -5.97 -25.83
CA GLU A 109 -14.78 -6.62 -24.90
C GLU A 109 -15.48 -5.59 -24.03
N GLN A 110 -16.79 -5.77 -23.85
CA GLN A 110 -17.57 -5.15 -22.80
C GLN A 110 -18.10 -6.23 -21.85
N GLN A 111 -17.76 -6.11 -20.57
CA GLN A 111 -18.08 -7.07 -19.52
C GLN A 111 -18.88 -6.40 -18.42
N LYS A 112 -19.93 -7.06 -17.94
CA LYS A 112 -20.65 -6.69 -16.71
C LYS A 112 -20.28 -7.66 -15.59
N ASP A 113 -19.85 -7.13 -14.47
CA ASP A 113 -19.38 -7.90 -13.31
C ASP A 113 -20.29 -7.75 -12.10
N HIS A 114 -20.47 -8.88 -11.42
CA HIS A 114 -20.77 -8.98 -10.00
C HIS A 114 -19.50 -9.40 -9.28
N PHE A 115 -18.98 -8.55 -8.39
CA PHE A 115 -17.74 -8.83 -7.65
C PHE A 115 -17.85 -8.36 -6.21
N GLY A 116 -17.07 -9.00 -5.37
CA GLY A 116 -17.03 -8.63 -3.98
C GLY A 116 -15.81 -9.17 -3.26
N TYR A 117 -15.67 -8.71 -2.02
CA TYR A 117 -14.67 -9.25 -1.10
C TYR A 117 -15.09 -9.05 0.35
N THR A 118 -14.59 -9.93 1.20
CA THR A 118 -14.67 -9.80 2.66
C THR A 118 -13.26 -9.91 3.21
N TYR A 119 -12.80 -8.84 3.84
CA TYR A 119 -11.54 -8.81 4.56
C TYR A 119 -11.82 -8.70 6.05
N GLN A 120 -11.26 -9.61 6.84
CA GLN A 120 -11.39 -9.61 8.29
C GLN A 120 -10.01 -9.68 8.94
N ASN A 121 -9.83 -8.95 10.02
CA ASN A 121 -8.61 -8.99 10.83
C ASN A 121 -8.97 -9.06 12.31
N ILE A 122 -8.48 -10.10 12.99
CA ILE A 122 -8.63 -10.31 14.43
C ILE A 122 -7.23 -10.13 15.05
N GLY A 123 -7.11 -9.25 16.03
CA GLY A 123 -5.85 -8.98 16.72
C GLY A 123 -5.98 -9.17 18.23
N LEU A 124 -5.08 -9.96 18.80
CA LEU A 124 -4.89 -10.10 20.24
C LEU A 124 -3.54 -9.52 20.63
N ARG A 125 -3.51 -8.68 21.65
CA ARG A 125 -2.29 -8.05 22.13
C ARG A 125 -2.17 -8.22 23.64
N TYR A 126 -0.99 -8.62 24.06
CA TYR A 126 -0.53 -8.54 25.45
C TYR A 126 0.72 -7.68 25.51
N ALA A 127 0.80 -6.81 26.49
CA ALA A 127 2.03 -6.10 26.79
C ALA A 127 2.29 -6.05 28.30
N ASN A 128 3.57 -6.08 28.67
CA ASN A 128 4.03 -5.86 30.02
C ASN A 128 5.09 -4.75 30.00
N VAL A 129 4.84 -3.68 30.75
CA VAL A 129 5.65 -2.46 30.70
C VAL A 129 6.05 -2.03 32.10
N ASP A 130 7.35 -1.93 32.33
CA ASP A 130 7.93 -1.22 33.48
C ASP A 130 8.56 0.08 32.98
N ALA A 131 7.88 1.19 33.19
CA ALA A 131 8.29 2.48 32.67
C ALA A 131 9.73 2.83 33.02
N GLY A 132 10.56 3.17 32.04
CA GLY A 132 11.97 3.46 32.19
C GLY A 132 12.88 2.23 32.36
N LYS A 133 12.33 1.01 32.38
CA LYS A 133 13.12 -0.22 32.51
C LYS A 133 12.99 -1.13 31.29
N TYR A 134 11.78 -1.58 30.97
CA TYR A 134 11.54 -2.48 29.84
C TYR A 134 10.11 -2.39 29.27
N VAL A 135 9.96 -2.84 28.04
CA VAL A 135 8.69 -3.08 27.35
C VAL A 135 8.74 -4.47 26.74
N PHE A 136 7.75 -5.30 27.04
CA PHE A 136 7.47 -6.55 26.32
C PHE A 136 6.12 -6.43 25.65
N GLN A 137 6.00 -6.90 24.41
CA GLN A 137 4.72 -6.99 23.70
C GLN A 137 4.68 -8.29 22.88
N ALA A 138 3.56 -8.98 22.95
CA ALA A 138 3.18 -10.06 22.03
C ALA A 138 1.88 -9.69 21.33
N LYS A 139 1.84 -9.79 20.00
CA LYS A 139 0.64 -9.56 19.21
C LYS A 139 0.41 -10.74 18.27
N LEU A 140 -0.78 -11.33 18.34
CA LEU A 140 -1.26 -12.34 17.41
C LEU A 140 -2.31 -11.68 16.52
N ASN A 141 -2.11 -11.74 15.20
CA ASN A 141 -3.09 -11.33 14.20
C ASN A 141 -3.52 -12.52 13.37
N MET A 142 -4.80 -12.55 13.00
CA MET A 142 -5.37 -13.48 12.04
C MET A 142 -6.10 -12.69 10.97
N VAL A 143 -5.59 -12.72 9.74
CA VAL A 143 -6.27 -12.15 8.58
C VAL A 143 -6.99 -13.26 7.83
N LEU A 144 -8.26 -13.01 7.51
CA LEU A 144 -9.11 -13.83 6.65
C LEU A 144 -9.56 -12.95 5.48
N ASN A 145 -9.27 -13.37 4.26
CA ASN A 145 -9.70 -12.67 3.07
C ASN A 145 -10.39 -13.64 2.12
N SER A 146 -11.52 -13.20 1.57
CA SER A 146 -12.26 -13.90 0.53
C SER A 146 -12.68 -12.88 -0.52
N SER A 147 -12.51 -13.21 -1.80
CA SER A 147 -12.97 -12.36 -2.89
C SER A 147 -13.54 -13.22 -4.01
N PHE A 148 -14.50 -12.66 -4.74
CA PHE A 148 -15.11 -13.31 -5.89
C PHE A 148 -15.36 -12.32 -7.02
N LEU A 149 -15.45 -12.85 -8.23
CA LEU A 149 -15.89 -12.16 -9.43
C LEU A 149 -16.72 -13.12 -10.27
N LYS A 150 -17.85 -12.64 -10.78
CA LYS A 150 -18.70 -13.30 -11.79
C LYS A 150 -18.95 -12.28 -12.88
N GLY A 151 -18.33 -12.47 -14.03
CA GLY A 151 -18.40 -11.57 -15.18
C GLY A 151 -19.00 -12.26 -16.38
N ILE A 152 -19.88 -11.57 -17.06
CA ILE A 152 -20.39 -11.97 -18.37
C ILE A 152 -20.21 -10.81 -19.34
N GLY A 153 -19.85 -11.13 -20.58
CA GLY A 153 -19.57 -10.10 -21.57
C GLY A 153 -19.73 -10.57 -22.99
N GLN A 154 -19.49 -9.64 -23.89
CA GLN A 154 -19.34 -9.89 -25.30
C GLN A 154 -18.09 -9.22 -25.83
N SER A 155 -17.39 -9.88 -26.76
CA SER A 155 -16.24 -9.31 -27.45
C SER A 155 -16.47 -9.32 -28.96
N ILE A 156 -15.99 -8.28 -29.64
CA ILE A 156 -15.80 -8.25 -31.08
C ILE A 156 -14.34 -8.62 -31.32
N PHE A 157 -14.12 -9.80 -31.88
CA PHE A 157 -12.79 -10.30 -32.22
C PHE A 157 -12.55 -10.17 -33.69
N THR A 158 -11.60 -9.34 -34.09
CA THR A 158 -11.26 -9.05 -35.48
C THR A 158 -9.93 -9.71 -35.85
N VAL A 159 -9.90 -10.44 -36.95
CA VAL A 159 -8.66 -10.99 -37.54
C VAL A 159 -8.61 -10.40 -38.96
N ASP A 160 -7.62 -9.55 -39.23
CA ASP A 160 -7.53 -8.68 -40.39
C ASP A 160 -8.84 -7.87 -40.58
N ASN A 161 -9.64 -8.21 -41.59
CA ASN A 161 -10.91 -7.53 -41.90
C ASN A 161 -12.15 -8.37 -41.50
N THR A 162 -11.95 -9.52 -40.83
CA THR A 162 -13.05 -10.42 -40.46
C THR A 162 -13.40 -10.21 -38.99
N GLU A 163 -14.63 -9.78 -38.74
CA GLU A 163 -15.16 -9.60 -37.38
C GLU A 163 -15.99 -10.82 -36.96
N ASN A 164 -15.75 -11.30 -35.76
CA ASN A 164 -16.54 -12.35 -35.13
C ASN A 164 -17.05 -11.85 -33.77
N LEU A 165 -18.30 -12.12 -33.47
CA LEU A 165 -18.91 -11.81 -32.20
C LEU A 165 -18.79 -13.03 -31.26
N HIS A 166 -18.23 -12.82 -30.09
CA HIS A 166 -18.03 -13.84 -29.07
C HIS A 166 -18.78 -13.50 -27.78
N ASN A 167 -19.22 -14.51 -27.06
CA ASN A 167 -19.61 -14.38 -25.66
C ASN A 167 -18.42 -14.69 -24.76
N THR A 168 -18.35 -14.02 -23.62
CA THR A 168 -17.29 -14.20 -22.62
C THR A 168 -17.87 -14.44 -21.23
N VAL A 169 -17.21 -15.31 -20.46
CA VAL A 169 -17.47 -15.54 -19.04
C VAL A 169 -16.17 -15.48 -18.29
N HIS A 170 -16.13 -14.69 -17.21
CA HIS A 170 -14.98 -14.55 -16.32
C HIS A 170 -15.42 -14.77 -14.88
N ASN A 171 -15.04 -15.88 -14.29
CA ASN A 171 -15.34 -16.18 -12.89
C ASN A 171 -14.04 -16.34 -12.11
N SER A 172 -13.95 -15.75 -10.95
CA SER A 172 -12.83 -16.02 -10.06
C SER A 172 -13.24 -16.03 -8.59
N ASN A 173 -12.48 -16.78 -7.81
CA ASN A 173 -12.60 -16.84 -6.36
C ASN A 173 -11.20 -16.94 -5.77
N SER A 174 -10.87 -16.10 -4.81
CA SER A 174 -9.58 -16.11 -4.13
C SER A 174 -9.76 -15.97 -2.64
N ASN A 175 -9.18 -16.89 -1.89
CA ASN A 175 -9.24 -16.91 -0.44
C ASN A 175 -7.83 -17.05 0.13
N TYR A 176 -7.52 -16.28 1.17
CA TYR A 176 -6.30 -16.54 1.94
C TYR A 176 -6.51 -16.35 3.44
N THR A 177 -5.69 -17.06 4.20
CA THR A 177 -5.57 -16.91 5.65
C THR A 177 -4.13 -16.54 5.99
N ASN A 178 -3.94 -15.66 6.98
CA ASN A 178 -2.62 -15.25 7.45
C ASN A 178 -2.58 -15.06 8.96
N PRO A 179 -2.24 -16.10 9.74
CA PRO A 179 -1.80 -15.92 11.11
C PRO A 179 -0.42 -15.28 11.16
N THR A 180 -0.25 -14.29 12.05
CA THR A 180 1.00 -13.57 12.27
C THR A 180 1.24 -13.39 13.77
N LEU A 181 2.41 -13.81 14.26
CA LEU A 181 2.88 -13.57 15.62
C LEU A 181 3.98 -12.52 15.59
N ASP A 182 3.84 -11.47 16.39
CA ASP A 182 4.80 -10.36 16.52
C ASP A 182 5.22 -10.23 17.99
N LEU A 183 6.48 -10.51 18.28
CA LEU A 183 7.10 -10.41 19.59
C LEU A 183 8.06 -9.24 19.61
N TYR A 184 7.93 -8.38 20.59
CA TYR A 184 8.80 -7.23 20.79
C TYR A 184 9.27 -7.17 22.24
N TYR A 185 10.55 -6.90 22.42
CA TYR A 185 11.16 -6.65 23.73
C TYR A 185 12.14 -5.48 23.65
N SER A 186 12.07 -4.54 24.59
CA SER A 186 13.12 -3.54 24.78
C SER A 186 13.46 -3.39 26.24
N LYS A 187 14.73 -3.13 26.54
CA LYS A 187 15.25 -2.95 27.89
C LYS A 187 16.25 -1.80 27.92
N ASN A 188 16.09 -0.92 28.90
CA ASN A 188 17.09 0.08 29.19
C ASN A 188 18.25 -0.58 30.00
N ILE A 189 19.47 -0.39 29.52
CA ILE A 189 20.71 -0.88 30.13
C ILE A 189 21.41 0.34 30.74
N GLY A 190 21.23 0.54 32.05
CA GLY A 190 21.67 1.77 32.70
C GLY A 190 20.82 2.98 32.28
N LYS A 191 21.45 4.17 32.19
CA LYS A 191 20.78 5.44 31.88
C LYS A 191 20.90 5.85 30.41
N MET A 192 21.90 5.32 29.72
CA MET A 192 22.26 5.79 28.37
C MET A 192 21.91 4.81 27.25
N ASP A 193 21.81 3.53 27.59
CA ASP A 193 21.70 2.47 26.60
C ASP A 193 20.32 1.82 26.60
N GLU A 194 19.85 1.47 25.40
CA GLU A 194 18.64 0.70 25.20
C GLU A 194 18.89 -0.39 24.16
N LEU A 195 18.51 -1.61 24.48
CA LEU A 195 18.50 -2.75 23.56
C LEU A 195 17.06 -3.10 23.21
N SER A 196 16.77 -3.30 21.93
CA SER A 196 15.46 -3.71 21.43
C SER A 196 15.57 -4.93 20.52
N LEU A 197 14.62 -5.85 20.64
CA LEU A 197 14.46 -7.06 19.85
C LEU A 197 13.05 -7.08 19.26
N ASN A 198 12.92 -7.51 18.00
CA ASN A 198 11.64 -7.79 17.37
C ASN A 198 11.74 -9.06 16.56
N LEU A 199 10.79 -9.98 16.75
CA LEU A 199 10.66 -11.22 15.98
C LEU A 199 9.23 -11.30 15.47
N ILE A 200 9.07 -11.51 14.14
CA ILE A 200 7.78 -11.70 13.50
C ILE A 200 7.80 -12.99 12.70
N GLY A 201 6.74 -13.79 12.84
CA GLY A 201 6.48 -14.94 11.99
C GLY A 201 5.09 -14.83 11.38
N SER A 202 4.96 -15.13 10.08
CA SER A 202 3.67 -15.18 9.38
C SER A 202 3.59 -16.39 8.47
N PHE A 203 2.36 -16.84 8.24
CA PHE A 203 2.08 -17.94 7.34
C PHE A 203 0.85 -17.60 6.48
N TYR A 204 1.02 -17.50 5.16
CA TYR A 204 -0.08 -17.37 4.22
C TYR A 204 -0.41 -18.72 3.60
N ASN A 205 -1.72 -19.00 3.52
CA ASN A 205 -2.26 -20.09 2.75
C ASN A 205 -3.30 -19.51 1.80
N THR A 206 -2.97 -19.47 0.51
CA THR A 206 -3.80 -18.88 -0.54
C THR A 206 -4.33 -19.99 -1.45
N LYS A 207 -5.63 -19.90 -1.77
CA LYS A 207 -6.27 -20.71 -2.80
C LYS A 207 -6.99 -19.75 -3.74
N SER A 208 -6.71 -19.85 -5.03
CA SER A 208 -7.35 -19.04 -6.06
C SER A 208 -7.81 -19.93 -7.20
N TYR A 209 -9.02 -19.66 -7.64
CA TYR A 209 -9.64 -20.28 -8.81
C TYR A 209 -10.01 -19.19 -9.78
N GLN A 210 -9.77 -19.40 -11.07
CA GLN A 210 -10.21 -18.53 -12.14
C GLN A 210 -10.65 -19.37 -13.32
N PHE A 211 -11.81 -19.03 -13.88
CA PHE A 211 -12.38 -19.65 -15.07
C PHE A 211 -12.69 -18.56 -16.07
N ASP A 212 -12.07 -18.65 -17.25
CA ASP A 212 -12.28 -17.75 -18.38
C ASP A 212 -12.68 -18.56 -19.59
N HIS A 213 -13.82 -18.25 -20.16
CA HIS A 213 -14.36 -18.91 -21.35
C HIS A 213 -14.82 -17.88 -22.38
N GLU A 214 -14.37 -18.05 -23.61
CA GLU A 214 -14.76 -17.26 -24.76
C GLU A 214 -15.13 -18.20 -25.91
N TRP A 215 -16.30 -18.00 -26.52
CA TRP A 215 -16.77 -18.79 -27.65
C TRP A 215 -17.45 -17.93 -28.68
N ARG A 216 -17.33 -18.34 -29.97
CA ARG A 216 -17.94 -17.66 -31.08
C ARG A 216 -19.47 -17.91 -31.10
N ILE A 217 -20.27 -16.85 -31.29
CA ILE A 217 -21.74 -16.95 -31.26
C ILE A 217 -22.30 -17.69 -32.45
N SER A 218 -21.69 -17.57 -33.66
CA SER A 218 -22.23 -18.09 -34.90
C SER A 218 -22.29 -19.63 -34.99
N ASP A 219 -21.32 -20.31 -34.32
CA ASP A 219 -21.13 -21.76 -34.44
C ASP A 219 -20.78 -22.43 -33.11
N ASN A 220 -20.80 -21.69 -32.01
CA ASN A 220 -20.40 -22.12 -30.66
C ASN A 220 -18.97 -22.70 -30.58
N THR A 221 -18.06 -22.31 -31.48
CA THR A 221 -16.67 -22.72 -31.42
C THR A 221 -15.98 -22.09 -30.21
N ASP A 222 -15.36 -22.91 -29.38
CA ASP A 222 -14.51 -22.46 -28.28
C ASP A 222 -13.25 -21.75 -28.82
N ILE A 223 -13.06 -20.51 -28.42
CA ILE A 223 -11.88 -19.68 -28.76
C ILE A 223 -10.87 -19.74 -27.64
N PHE A 224 -11.35 -19.69 -26.41
CA PHE A 224 -10.52 -19.68 -25.22
C PHE A 224 -11.28 -20.34 -24.05
N ASN A 225 -10.66 -21.32 -23.41
CA ASN A 225 -11.26 -22.00 -22.27
C ASN A 225 -10.14 -22.32 -21.25
N ASN A 226 -10.05 -21.51 -20.20
CA ASN A 226 -9.01 -21.62 -19.20
C ASN A 226 -9.65 -21.86 -17.81
N ASP A 227 -9.32 -23.02 -17.24
CA ASP A 227 -9.62 -23.38 -15.85
C ASP A 227 -8.35 -23.33 -15.04
N MET A 228 -8.17 -22.28 -14.25
CA MET A 228 -6.95 -22.04 -13.49
C MET A 228 -7.16 -22.28 -12.00
N ASN A 229 -6.31 -23.11 -11.41
CA ASN A 229 -6.25 -23.38 -9.99
C ASN A 229 -4.86 -23.07 -9.44
N LEU A 230 -4.79 -22.16 -8.47
CA LEU A 230 -3.56 -21.79 -7.76
C LEU A 230 -3.67 -22.17 -6.28
N LYS A 231 -2.65 -22.85 -5.79
CA LYS A 231 -2.40 -23.04 -4.34
C LYS A 231 -1.06 -22.44 -4.01
N ALA A 232 -1.02 -21.48 -3.10
CA ALA A 232 0.22 -20.85 -2.68
C ALA A 232 0.37 -20.93 -1.16
N LYS A 233 1.57 -21.30 -0.71
CA LYS A 233 1.99 -21.24 0.69
C LYS A 233 3.16 -20.29 0.81
N GLN A 234 3.07 -19.36 1.76
CA GLN A 234 4.14 -18.41 2.01
C GLN A 234 4.45 -18.37 3.50
N THR A 235 5.71 -18.53 3.85
CA THR A 235 6.22 -18.38 5.21
C THR A 235 7.14 -17.17 5.26
N GLY A 236 6.90 -16.27 6.21
CA GLY A 236 7.73 -15.09 6.44
C GLY A 236 8.28 -15.06 7.87
N ILE A 237 9.58 -14.81 8.03
CA ILE A 237 10.22 -14.62 9.33
C ILE A 237 11.05 -13.34 9.25
N VAL A 238 10.90 -12.45 10.23
CA VAL A 238 11.70 -11.23 10.36
C VAL A 238 12.25 -11.15 11.78
N GLY A 239 13.55 -10.99 11.89
CA GLY A 239 14.24 -10.71 13.14
C GLY A 239 15.00 -9.39 13.08
N GLU A 240 14.95 -8.58 14.15
CA GLU A 240 15.72 -7.36 14.26
C GLU A 240 16.21 -7.15 15.69
N ILE A 241 17.50 -6.81 15.82
CA ILE A 241 18.12 -6.33 17.04
C ILE A 241 18.59 -4.90 16.82
N ALA A 242 18.33 -4.01 17.77
CA ALA A 242 18.77 -2.62 17.70
C ALA A 242 19.26 -2.13 19.05
N HIS A 243 20.36 -1.40 19.05
CA HIS A 243 20.95 -0.73 20.19
C HIS A 243 20.89 0.78 19.98
N VAL A 244 20.55 1.50 21.03
CA VAL A 244 20.55 2.96 21.07
C VAL A 244 21.42 3.40 22.22
N HIS A 245 22.44 4.21 21.92
CA HIS A 245 23.25 4.91 22.92
C HIS A 245 22.93 6.40 22.92
N ASN A 246 22.55 6.95 24.05
CA ASN A 246 22.25 8.37 24.24
C ASN A 246 23.49 9.08 24.81
N PHE A 247 24.10 9.97 24.01
CA PHE A 247 25.14 10.89 24.46
C PHE A 247 24.50 12.15 25.06
N GLU A 248 25.27 12.99 25.71
CA GLU A 248 24.79 14.28 26.22
C GLU A 248 24.19 15.17 25.08
N LYS A 249 24.78 15.14 23.89
CA LYS A 249 24.41 16.03 22.77
C LYS A 249 23.91 15.29 21.55
N GLY A 250 23.60 14.01 21.65
CA GLY A 250 23.16 13.24 20.49
C GLY A 250 22.80 11.81 20.84
N LYS A 251 22.45 11.05 19.80
CA LYS A 251 22.04 9.66 19.94
C LYS A 251 22.58 8.85 18.76
N LEU A 252 23.20 7.70 19.06
CA LEU A 252 23.61 6.70 18.08
C LEU A 252 22.63 5.53 18.12
N SER A 253 22.07 5.17 16.97
CA SER A 253 21.20 4.01 16.83
C SER A 253 21.82 3.05 15.83
N SER A 254 22.12 1.82 16.23
CA SER A 254 22.67 0.77 15.37
C SER A 254 21.82 -0.47 15.44
N GLY A 255 21.73 -1.23 14.36
CA GLY A 255 20.94 -2.46 14.38
C GLY A 255 21.21 -3.35 13.19
N TYR A 256 20.77 -4.59 13.34
CA TYR A 256 20.78 -5.61 12.29
C TYR A 256 19.40 -6.23 12.17
N ARG A 257 18.91 -6.28 10.92
CA ARG A 257 17.63 -6.89 10.54
C ARG A 257 17.87 -8.00 9.52
N ILE A 258 17.18 -9.11 9.70
CA ILE A 258 17.11 -10.21 8.75
C ILE A 258 15.64 -10.49 8.44
N SER A 259 15.32 -10.70 7.18
CA SER A 259 13.98 -11.06 6.71
C SER A 259 14.10 -12.20 5.72
N ASN A 260 13.44 -13.31 6.00
CA ASN A 260 13.35 -14.45 5.08
C ASN A 260 11.89 -14.70 4.71
N THR A 261 11.61 -14.83 3.42
CA THR A 261 10.29 -15.19 2.89
C THR A 261 10.45 -16.34 1.90
N SER A 262 9.77 -17.44 2.16
CA SER A 262 9.70 -18.59 1.26
C SER A 262 8.29 -18.70 0.69
N ILE A 263 8.18 -18.90 -0.61
CA ILE A 263 6.91 -18.99 -1.34
C ILE A 263 6.96 -20.25 -2.20
N ASP A 264 5.92 -21.08 -2.09
CA ASP A 264 5.69 -22.26 -2.91
C ASP A 264 4.32 -22.14 -3.58
N ASN A 265 4.30 -22.19 -4.90
CA ASN A 265 3.10 -22.10 -5.74
C ASN A 265 2.92 -23.36 -6.57
N ASP A 266 1.73 -23.95 -6.50
CA ASP A 266 1.25 -24.99 -7.40
C ASP A 266 0.16 -24.36 -8.30
N LEU A 267 0.39 -24.30 -9.60
CA LEU A 267 -0.53 -23.76 -10.60
C LEU A 267 -0.93 -24.86 -11.59
N ILE A 268 -2.22 -24.96 -11.87
CA ILE A 268 -2.78 -25.75 -12.97
C ILE A 268 -3.64 -24.80 -13.80
N ASN A 269 -3.44 -24.76 -15.11
CA ASN A 269 -4.21 -23.94 -16.04
C ASN A 269 -4.17 -24.53 -17.47
N LEU A 270 -4.67 -23.78 -18.46
CA LEU A 270 -4.68 -24.17 -19.86
C LEU A 270 -3.29 -24.53 -20.42
N VAL A 271 -2.22 -23.92 -19.92
CA VAL A 271 -0.85 -24.16 -20.37
C VAL A 271 -0.28 -25.46 -19.75
N GLY A 272 -0.89 -25.93 -18.67
CA GLY A 272 -0.48 -27.15 -17.96
C GLY A 272 -0.29 -26.96 -16.46
N ALA A 273 0.37 -27.90 -15.82
CA ALA A 273 0.72 -27.87 -14.41
C ALA A 273 2.14 -27.34 -14.23
N SER A 274 2.31 -26.35 -13.37
CA SER A 274 3.61 -25.78 -13.02
C SER A 274 3.76 -25.61 -11.51
N LYS A 275 5.02 -25.72 -11.05
CA LYS A 275 5.41 -25.44 -9.66
C LYS A 275 6.48 -24.38 -9.67
N TYR A 276 6.31 -23.38 -8.84
CA TYR A 276 7.28 -22.32 -8.68
C TYR A 276 7.58 -22.11 -7.20
N SER A 277 8.87 -22.13 -6.85
CA SER A 277 9.33 -21.85 -5.50
C SER A 277 10.38 -20.77 -5.52
N VAL A 278 10.29 -19.83 -4.59
CA VAL A 278 11.27 -18.76 -4.43
C VAL A 278 11.52 -18.46 -2.96
N ASN A 279 12.79 -18.22 -2.64
CA ASN A 279 13.23 -17.78 -1.33
C ASN A 279 13.86 -16.39 -1.44
N TYR A 280 13.41 -15.47 -0.59
CA TYR A 280 13.93 -14.11 -0.46
C TYR A 280 14.58 -13.97 0.89
N LEU A 281 15.87 -13.66 0.91
CA LEU A 281 16.61 -13.30 2.11
C LEU A 281 17.08 -11.86 1.96
N GLU A 282 16.66 -11.00 2.87
CA GLU A 282 17.13 -9.62 2.98
C GLU A 282 17.82 -9.42 4.31
N GLN A 283 19.02 -8.87 4.30
CA GLN A 283 19.81 -8.52 5.47
C GLN A 283 20.13 -7.03 5.43
N TYR A 284 19.99 -6.36 6.56
CA TYR A 284 20.24 -4.92 6.67
C TYR A 284 20.98 -4.59 7.96
N LEU A 285 22.21 -4.15 7.84
CA LEU A 285 23.01 -3.59 8.92
C LEU A 285 23.01 -2.07 8.81
N TYR A 286 22.75 -1.36 9.89
CA TYR A 286 22.66 0.10 9.88
C TYR A 286 23.18 0.75 11.13
N THR A 287 23.63 2.00 11.00
CA THR A 287 23.92 2.92 12.09
C THR A 287 23.48 4.33 11.70
N GLU A 288 22.95 5.10 12.65
CA GLU A 288 22.52 6.49 12.47
C GLU A 288 22.86 7.32 13.70
N TYR A 289 23.60 8.40 13.51
CA TYR A 289 23.80 9.42 14.53
C TYR A 289 22.83 10.57 14.34
N SER A 290 22.17 11.00 15.41
CA SER A 290 21.25 12.14 15.42
C SER A 290 21.55 13.10 16.54
N ALA A 291 21.57 14.39 16.24
CA ALA A 291 21.79 15.44 17.23
C ALA A 291 21.09 16.75 16.85
N LYS A 292 20.96 17.64 17.85
CA LYS A 292 20.45 19.00 17.67
C LYS A 292 21.44 19.97 18.32
N LYS A 293 21.83 21.01 17.56
CA LYS A 293 22.62 22.14 18.05
C LYS A 293 21.86 23.43 17.75
N ASN A 294 21.37 24.10 18.79
CA ASN A 294 20.53 25.29 18.66
C ASN A 294 19.30 25.02 17.76
N LYS A 295 19.20 25.74 16.64
CA LYS A 295 18.13 25.63 15.62
C LYS A 295 18.42 24.59 14.55
N PHE A 296 19.58 23.97 14.54
CA PHE A 296 20.00 23.00 13.56
C PHE A 296 19.92 21.59 14.10
N SER A 297 19.17 20.72 13.43
CA SER A 297 19.09 19.29 13.72
C SER A 297 19.60 18.48 12.55
N TYR A 298 20.33 17.40 12.84
CA TYR A 298 20.84 16.53 11.80
C TYR A 298 20.76 15.06 12.19
N ARG A 299 20.57 14.21 11.19
CA ARG A 299 20.65 12.75 11.27
C ARG A 299 21.51 12.26 10.10
N LEU A 300 22.55 11.54 10.41
CA LEU A 300 23.51 10.98 9.46
C LEU A 300 23.49 9.46 9.66
N GLY A 301 23.00 8.75 8.66
CA GLY A 301 22.90 7.30 8.68
C GLY A 301 23.69 6.67 7.55
N ILE A 302 24.20 5.50 7.81
CA ILE A 302 24.76 4.59 6.81
C ILE A 302 24.32 3.16 7.15
N GLY A 303 24.08 2.37 6.12
CA GLY A 303 23.83 0.95 6.25
C GLY A 303 24.34 0.21 5.02
N ILE A 304 24.22 -1.09 5.09
CA ILE A 304 24.45 -2.00 3.97
C ILE A 304 23.30 -3.00 3.91
N THR A 305 22.69 -3.11 2.73
CA THR A 305 21.63 -4.10 2.46
C THR A 305 22.19 -5.19 1.56
N ASN A 306 21.94 -6.44 1.92
CA ASN A 306 22.10 -7.60 1.04
C ASN A 306 20.72 -8.16 0.70
N ILE A 307 20.46 -8.36 -0.58
CA ILE A 307 19.27 -9.01 -1.11
C ILE A 307 19.71 -10.27 -1.85
N HIS A 308 19.28 -11.43 -1.34
CA HIS A 308 19.56 -12.73 -1.93
C HIS A 308 18.23 -13.41 -2.30
N ASN A 309 17.99 -13.56 -3.61
CA ASN A 309 16.80 -14.22 -4.15
C ASN A 309 17.21 -15.53 -4.82
N LYS A 310 16.53 -16.61 -4.47
CA LYS A 310 16.81 -17.94 -5.02
C LYS A 310 15.52 -18.57 -5.53
N SER A 311 15.49 -18.92 -6.82
CA SER A 311 14.46 -19.75 -7.47
C SER A 311 15.07 -21.00 -8.07
N ALA A 312 14.25 -21.82 -8.75
CA ALA A 312 14.76 -22.96 -9.49
C ALA A 312 15.63 -22.54 -10.69
N GLU A 313 15.32 -21.40 -11.32
CA GLU A 313 15.95 -20.91 -12.54
C GLU A 313 17.21 -20.08 -12.27
N THR A 314 17.28 -19.40 -11.12
CA THR A 314 18.37 -18.44 -10.86
C THR A 314 18.58 -18.15 -9.39
N THR A 315 19.79 -17.69 -9.09
CA THR A 315 20.16 -17.08 -7.81
C THR A 315 20.70 -15.68 -8.09
N GLN A 316 20.17 -14.69 -7.40
CA GLN A 316 20.56 -13.28 -7.52
C GLN A 316 21.03 -12.76 -6.18
N ASP A 317 22.21 -12.14 -6.15
CA ASP A 317 22.77 -11.44 -5.00
C ASP A 317 22.95 -9.96 -5.33
N ASP A 318 22.50 -9.08 -4.46
CA ASP A 318 22.68 -7.63 -4.58
C ASP A 318 23.14 -7.04 -3.24
N TRP A 319 24.22 -6.27 -3.28
CA TRP A 319 24.76 -5.55 -2.15
C TRP A 319 24.70 -4.06 -2.41
N ALA A 320 24.06 -3.31 -1.54
CA ALA A 320 23.92 -1.88 -1.70
C ALA A 320 24.24 -1.12 -0.39
N PRO A 321 25.12 -0.09 -0.44
CA PRO A 321 25.23 0.87 0.64
C PRO A 321 23.95 1.71 0.70
N THR A 322 23.47 2.04 1.89
CA THR A 322 22.22 2.77 2.11
C THR A 322 22.44 4.03 2.95
N PRO A 323 23.17 5.03 2.40
CA PRO A 323 23.38 6.30 3.08
C PRO A 323 22.08 7.09 3.21
N LYS A 324 21.99 7.86 4.30
CA LYS A 324 20.87 8.74 4.60
C LYS A 324 21.34 9.99 5.32
N VAL A 325 20.88 11.14 4.85
CA VAL A 325 21.15 12.44 5.47
C VAL A 325 19.84 13.19 5.66
N VAL A 326 19.59 13.69 6.85
CA VAL A 326 18.51 14.61 7.14
C VAL A 326 19.09 15.83 7.86
N LEU A 327 18.88 16.98 7.27
CA LEU A 327 19.28 18.29 7.82
C LEU A 327 18.02 19.12 8.04
N SER A 328 17.84 19.70 9.20
CA SER A 328 16.68 20.54 9.50
C SER A 328 17.11 21.80 10.21
N TYR A 329 16.57 22.93 9.81
CA TYR A 329 16.82 24.22 10.40
C TYR A 329 15.49 24.88 10.81
N GLU A 330 15.38 25.25 12.10
CA GLU A 330 14.23 25.97 12.66
C GLU A 330 14.38 27.46 12.36
N LEU A 331 13.50 27.98 11.53
CA LEU A 331 13.38 29.39 11.21
C LEU A 331 12.47 30.09 12.24
N PRO A 332 12.53 31.45 12.36
CA PRO A 332 11.60 32.18 13.21
C PRO A 332 10.12 31.98 12.81
N LYS A 333 9.20 32.28 13.73
CA LYS A 333 7.74 32.27 13.49
C LYS A 333 7.17 30.92 13.03
N ASN A 334 7.55 29.83 13.68
CA ASN A 334 7.07 28.46 13.40
C ASN A 334 7.31 28.02 11.94
N GLN A 335 8.46 28.35 11.42
CA GLN A 335 8.91 27.91 10.11
C GLN A 335 10.05 26.89 10.26
N SER A 336 10.17 26.00 9.31
CA SER A 336 11.33 25.09 9.21
C SER A 336 11.69 24.79 7.77
N LEU A 337 12.97 24.59 7.55
CA LEU A 337 13.51 24.08 6.28
C LEU A 337 14.20 22.77 6.55
N ARG A 338 13.89 21.74 5.74
CA ARG A 338 14.50 20.43 5.90
C ARG A 338 14.90 19.86 4.55
N PHE A 339 16.15 19.40 4.48
CA PHE A 339 16.68 18.64 3.36
C PHE A 339 16.83 17.18 3.75
N VAL A 340 16.43 16.29 2.85
CA VAL A 340 16.54 14.85 3.06
C VAL A 340 17.04 14.20 1.80
N THR A 341 18.00 13.31 1.96
CA THR A 341 18.47 12.42 0.90
C THR A 341 18.69 11.03 1.46
N GLN A 342 18.29 10.00 0.71
CA GLN A 342 18.49 8.60 1.06
C GLN A 342 18.64 7.73 -0.17
N TYR A 343 19.39 6.63 -0.03
CA TYR A 343 19.52 5.57 -1.01
C TYR A 343 19.03 4.26 -0.40
N THR A 344 18.21 3.49 -1.13
CA THR A 344 17.63 2.23 -0.70
C THR A 344 17.66 1.21 -1.82
N SER A 345 17.70 -0.08 -1.48
CA SER A 345 17.57 -1.21 -2.41
C SER A 345 16.26 -1.94 -2.14
N GLN A 346 15.66 -2.52 -3.16
CA GLN A 346 14.40 -3.25 -3.07
C GLN A 346 14.43 -4.50 -3.95
N SER A 347 14.04 -5.64 -3.37
CA SER A 347 13.85 -6.90 -4.07
C SER A 347 12.67 -6.85 -5.04
N PRO A 348 12.71 -7.56 -6.19
CA PRO A 348 11.52 -7.81 -6.99
C PRO A 348 10.46 -8.56 -6.16
N PHE A 349 9.20 -8.31 -6.44
CA PHE A 349 8.10 -9.03 -5.81
C PHE A 349 7.86 -10.40 -6.47
N ALA A 350 7.21 -11.31 -5.75
CA ALA A 350 7.11 -12.72 -6.14
C ALA A 350 6.50 -12.97 -7.52
N SER A 351 5.40 -12.28 -7.86
CA SER A 351 4.75 -12.45 -9.18
C SER A 351 5.60 -11.89 -10.33
N ALA A 352 6.50 -10.92 -10.06
CA ALA A 352 7.43 -10.45 -11.07
C ALA A 352 8.56 -11.44 -11.38
N LEU A 353 8.90 -12.32 -10.42
CA LEU A 353 9.91 -13.38 -10.60
C LEU A 353 9.31 -14.72 -11.03
N SER A 354 7.99 -14.90 -10.98
CA SER A 354 7.34 -16.19 -11.25
C SER A 354 7.53 -16.63 -12.69
N SER A 355 8.01 -17.84 -12.90
CA SER A 355 8.08 -18.49 -14.23
C SER A 355 6.74 -19.08 -14.68
N ASN A 356 5.70 -19.01 -13.85
CA ASN A 356 4.36 -19.47 -14.21
C ASN A 356 3.80 -18.70 -15.39
N VAL A 357 3.24 -19.41 -16.37
CA VAL A 357 2.65 -18.85 -17.58
C VAL A 357 1.13 -18.88 -17.46
N VAL A 358 0.47 -17.74 -17.62
CA VAL A 358 -0.98 -17.61 -17.61
C VAL A 358 -1.43 -17.01 -18.94
N GLN A 359 -2.31 -17.67 -19.67
CA GLN A 359 -2.88 -17.09 -20.89
C GLN A 359 -3.91 -16.01 -20.54
N VAL A 360 -3.78 -14.85 -21.17
CA VAL A 360 -4.62 -13.66 -20.92
C VAL A 360 -5.68 -13.50 -21.99
N ILE A 361 -5.29 -13.69 -23.24
CA ILE A 361 -6.12 -13.66 -24.46
C ILE A 361 -5.42 -14.49 -25.55
N HIS A 362 -6.07 -14.73 -26.67
CA HIS A 362 -5.47 -15.40 -27.83
C HIS A 362 -4.09 -14.79 -28.17
N ASN A 363 -3.05 -15.64 -28.30
CA ASN A 363 -1.64 -15.28 -28.58
C ASN A 363 -0.96 -14.36 -27.56
N VAL A 364 -1.54 -14.10 -26.38
CA VAL A 364 -0.94 -13.26 -25.35
C VAL A 364 -0.95 -13.98 -24.01
N VAL A 365 0.23 -14.17 -23.43
CA VAL A 365 0.40 -14.74 -22.10
C VAL A 365 0.93 -13.69 -21.12
N GLN A 366 0.79 -13.97 -19.83
CA GLN A 366 1.44 -13.24 -18.75
C GLN A 366 2.40 -14.18 -18.04
N LYS A 367 3.63 -13.73 -17.81
CA LYS A 367 4.63 -14.42 -17.01
C LYS A 367 5.57 -13.42 -16.33
N GLY A 368 6.15 -13.79 -15.21
CA GLY A 368 7.22 -13.00 -14.60
C GLY A 368 8.55 -13.16 -15.33
N ASN A 369 9.59 -12.59 -14.73
CA ASN A 369 10.97 -12.70 -15.19
C ASN A 369 11.87 -13.08 -14.00
N PRO A 370 12.30 -14.34 -13.86
CA PRO A 370 13.13 -14.80 -12.75
C PRO A 370 14.51 -14.15 -12.71
N PHE A 371 14.96 -13.52 -13.81
CA PHE A 371 16.26 -12.86 -13.91
C PHE A 371 16.27 -11.39 -13.48
N LEU A 372 15.17 -10.87 -12.93
CA LEU A 372 15.12 -9.50 -12.40
C LEU A 372 16.10 -9.32 -11.25
N LYS A 373 16.87 -8.24 -11.32
CA LYS A 373 17.79 -7.78 -10.28
C LYS A 373 17.10 -6.79 -9.36
N ALA A 374 17.60 -6.61 -8.14
CA ALA A 374 17.11 -5.58 -7.23
C ALA A 374 17.15 -4.18 -7.89
N GLN A 375 16.14 -3.36 -7.58
CA GLN A 375 16.14 -1.96 -7.99
C GLN A 375 16.72 -1.07 -6.89
N HIS A 376 17.32 0.06 -7.29
CA HIS A 376 17.93 1.01 -6.36
C HIS A 376 17.24 2.36 -6.48
N GLN A 377 16.86 2.93 -5.34
CA GLN A 377 16.14 4.19 -5.30
C GLN A 377 16.93 5.26 -4.56
N PHE A 378 17.13 6.40 -5.22
CA PHE A 378 17.69 7.61 -4.65
C PHE A 378 16.61 8.67 -4.53
N LYS A 379 16.22 9.00 -3.30
CA LYS A 379 15.19 9.99 -2.96
C LYS A 379 15.82 11.27 -2.43
N ASN A 380 15.37 12.44 -2.94
CA ASN A 380 15.80 13.75 -2.48
C ASN A 380 14.60 14.66 -2.30
N ASN A 381 14.47 15.24 -1.12
CA ASN A 381 13.39 16.15 -0.77
C ASN A 381 13.94 17.41 -0.08
N LEU A 382 13.44 18.57 -0.49
CA LEU A 382 13.61 19.83 0.23
C LEU A 382 12.23 20.30 0.68
N VAL A 383 12.01 20.34 1.98
CA VAL A 383 10.70 20.62 2.61
C VAL A 383 10.77 21.94 3.35
N TYR A 384 9.89 22.86 3.03
CA TYR A 384 9.60 24.06 3.80
C TYR A 384 8.26 23.88 4.50
N SER A 385 8.19 24.16 5.79
CA SER A 385 6.97 24.10 6.58
C SER A 385 6.73 25.40 7.31
N PHE A 386 5.47 25.83 7.36
CA PHE A 386 5.00 27.00 8.08
C PHE A 386 3.66 26.71 8.72
N SER A 387 3.47 27.11 9.97
CA SER A 387 2.19 26.97 10.66
C SER A 387 1.92 28.16 11.57
N ASN A 388 0.69 28.65 11.50
CA ASN A 388 0.17 29.64 12.43
C ASN A 388 -1.32 29.38 12.72
N LYS A 389 -1.99 30.32 13.39
CA LYS A 389 -3.41 30.21 13.73
C LYS A 389 -4.33 30.06 12.50
N TYR A 390 -3.96 30.64 11.35
CA TYR A 390 -4.79 30.75 10.15
C TYR A 390 -4.33 29.84 9.01
N PHE A 391 -3.06 29.47 8.98
CA PHE A 391 -2.43 28.75 7.87
C PHE A 391 -1.53 27.62 8.37
N ASP A 392 -1.67 26.47 7.76
CA ASP A 392 -0.66 25.40 7.79
C ASP A 392 -0.20 25.15 6.36
N LEU A 393 1.10 25.16 6.11
CA LEU A 393 1.70 24.99 4.78
C LEU A 393 2.89 24.04 4.87
N SER A 394 2.95 23.07 3.95
CA SER A 394 4.13 22.27 3.66
C SER A 394 4.38 22.32 2.16
N ALA A 395 5.54 22.81 1.75
CA ALA A 395 5.99 22.85 0.36
C ALA A 395 7.23 21.95 0.23
N THR A 396 7.17 20.96 -0.65
CA THR A 396 8.25 19.99 -0.90
C THR A 396 8.68 20.08 -2.35
N LEU A 397 9.98 20.26 -2.60
CA LEU A 397 10.60 19.97 -3.89
C LEU A 397 11.17 18.55 -3.81
N PHE A 398 10.87 17.71 -4.79
CA PHE A 398 11.35 16.34 -4.80
C PHE A 398 12.03 15.96 -6.12
N TYR A 399 13.02 15.08 -6.01
CA TYR A 399 13.68 14.44 -7.14
C TYR A 399 14.07 13.02 -6.77
N ASN A 400 13.38 12.04 -7.35
CA ASN A 400 13.54 10.62 -7.11
C ASN A 400 14.06 9.95 -8.37
N ILE A 401 15.03 9.06 -8.21
CA ILE A 401 15.60 8.24 -9.28
C ILE A 401 15.50 6.79 -8.84
N VAL A 402 15.07 5.91 -9.74
CA VAL A 402 15.10 4.47 -9.55
C VAL A 402 15.84 3.83 -10.69
N ASP A 403 16.99 3.23 -10.39
CA ASP A 403 17.76 2.43 -11.33
C ASP A 403 17.28 0.98 -11.32
N LYS A 404 17.35 0.29 -12.45
CA LYS A 404 16.84 -1.08 -12.63
C LYS A 404 15.36 -1.19 -12.25
N TYR A 405 14.56 -0.19 -12.56
CA TYR A 405 13.15 -0.11 -12.22
C TYR A 405 12.36 -1.32 -12.77
N PHE A 406 11.49 -1.92 -11.96
CA PHE A 406 10.64 -3.05 -12.37
C PHE A 406 9.52 -2.55 -13.27
N ALA A 407 9.68 -2.68 -14.57
CA ALA A 407 8.73 -2.19 -15.55
C ALA A 407 8.03 -3.35 -16.26
N GLN A 408 6.71 -3.41 -16.14
CA GLN A 408 5.89 -4.37 -16.87
C GLN A 408 5.70 -3.89 -18.32
N PHE A 409 5.86 -4.81 -19.30
CA PHE A 409 5.79 -4.49 -20.73
C PHE A 409 5.45 -5.73 -21.56
N TYR A 410 5.07 -5.53 -22.82
CA TYR A 410 4.86 -6.60 -23.77
C TYR A 410 6.11 -6.85 -24.62
N GLN A 411 6.46 -8.14 -24.80
CA GLN A 411 7.52 -8.59 -25.70
C GLN A 411 7.06 -9.78 -26.52
N LEU A 412 7.76 -10.09 -27.64
CA LEU A 412 7.62 -11.35 -28.34
C LEU A 412 8.05 -12.49 -27.41
N ASP A 413 7.29 -13.55 -27.39
CA ASP A 413 7.54 -14.75 -26.62
C ASP A 413 7.92 -15.93 -27.54
N ALA A 414 9.18 -16.33 -27.49
CA ALA A 414 9.68 -17.39 -28.35
C ALA A 414 9.08 -18.77 -28.02
N GLU A 415 8.59 -18.98 -26.79
CA GLU A 415 8.05 -20.27 -26.36
C GLU A 415 6.62 -20.49 -26.92
N THR A 416 5.80 -19.44 -26.90
CA THR A 416 4.41 -19.51 -27.38
C THR A 416 4.24 -19.04 -28.84
N GLY A 417 5.26 -18.38 -29.41
CA GLY A 417 5.20 -17.73 -30.71
C GLY A 417 4.31 -16.48 -30.76
N GLY A 418 3.76 -16.05 -29.63
CA GLY A 418 2.91 -14.88 -29.46
C GLY A 418 3.59 -13.74 -28.68
N TYR A 419 2.85 -13.08 -27.82
CA TYR A 419 3.34 -12.02 -26.94
C TYR A 419 3.27 -12.43 -25.47
N ALA A 420 4.24 -11.97 -24.69
CA ALA A 420 4.21 -12.06 -23.23
C ALA A 420 4.15 -10.69 -22.57
N LEU A 421 3.21 -10.52 -21.65
CA LEU A 421 3.24 -9.46 -20.67
C LEU A 421 4.18 -9.90 -19.54
N THR A 422 5.32 -9.23 -19.41
CA THR A 422 6.39 -9.62 -18.47
C THR A 422 7.07 -8.39 -17.88
N TYR A 423 8.19 -8.57 -17.18
CA TYR A 423 8.93 -7.50 -16.51
C TYR A 423 10.35 -7.37 -17.04
N GLU A 424 10.84 -6.13 -17.09
CA GLU A 424 12.27 -5.83 -17.27
C GLU A 424 12.80 -4.96 -16.12
N ASN A 425 14.12 -4.97 -15.93
CA ASN A 425 14.80 -3.91 -15.19
C ASN A 425 15.05 -2.72 -16.13
N ALA A 426 14.08 -1.81 -16.27
CA ALA A 426 14.27 -0.60 -17.06
C ALA A 426 15.48 0.18 -16.58
N LYS A 427 16.20 0.85 -17.51
CA LYS A 427 17.46 1.55 -17.18
C LYS A 427 17.29 2.56 -16.06
N ASN A 428 16.19 3.34 -16.12
CA ASN A 428 16.00 4.43 -15.19
C ASN A 428 14.53 4.87 -15.17
N TYR A 429 14.03 5.14 -13.99
CA TYR A 429 12.77 5.84 -13.77
C TYR A 429 13.05 7.07 -12.91
N ASN A 430 12.58 8.23 -13.36
CA ASN A 430 12.75 9.49 -12.66
C ASN A 430 11.40 10.12 -12.37
N GLU A 431 11.25 10.62 -11.17
CA GLU A 431 10.11 11.43 -10.76
C GLU A 431 10.61 12.73 -10.12
N LYS A 432 10.12 13.87 -10.62
CA LYS A 432 10.49 15.18 -10.07
C LYS A 432 9.30 16.12 -10.08
N GLY A 433 9.28 17.03 -9.14
CA GLY A 433 8.21 17.99 -9.03
C GLY A 433 8.23 18.80 -7.76
N ALA A 434 7.10 19.45 -7.53
CA ALA A 434 6.81 20.14 -6.28
C ALA A 434 5.50 19.57 -5.70
N GLN A 435 5.39 19.60 -4.39
CA GLN A 435 4.17 19.23 -3.67
C GLN A 435 3.87 20.36 -2.70
N ILE A 436 2.67 20.90 -2.77
CA ILE A 436 2.15 21.90 -1.84
C ILE A 436 0.95 21.26 -1.14
N SER A 437 1.03 21.10 0.17
CA SER A 437 -0.08 20.70 1.01
C SER A 437 -0.29 21.73 2.13
N GLY A 438 -1.53 22.03 2.42
CA GLY A 438 -1.81 23.00 3.45
C GLY A 438 -3.29 23.14 3.79
N SER A 439 -3.55 23.96 4.80
CA SER A 439 -4.88 24.34 5.18
C SER A 439 -4.97 25.82 5.46
N VAL A 440 -6.14 26.38 5.16
CA VAL A 440 -6.53 27.75 5.50
C VAL A 440 -7.68 27.66 6.49
N LYS A 441 -7.54 28.37 7.62
CA LYS A 441 -8.54 28.49 8.70
C LYS A 441 -8.99 29.96 8.78
N PRO A 442 -9.96 30.41 7.97
CA PRO A 442 -10.31 31.85 7.86
C PRO A 442 -10.67 32.51 9.20
N PHE A 443 -11.23 31.73 10.12
CA PHE A 443 -11.62 32.22 11.45
C PHE A 443 -10.57 31.91 12.53
N GLY A 444 -9.42 31.35 12.17
CA GLY A 444 -8.38 30.91 13.10
C GLY A 444 -8.78 29.78 14.05
N ASN A 445 -9.82 29.03 13.70
CA ASN A 445 -10.33 27.86 14.43
C ASN A 445 -10.85 26.81 13.43
N ASN A 446 -11.54 25.77 13.92
CA ASN A 446 -12.05 24.69 13.09
C ASN A 446 -13.45 24.92 12.51
N LEU A 447 -14.03 26.14 12.69
CA LEU A 447 -15.34 26.44 12.11
C LEU A 447 -15.34 26.27 10.58
N LEU A 448 -14.24 26.63 9.93
CA LEU A 448 -14.02 26.34 8.51
C LEU A 448 -12.53 26.08 8.26
N VAL A 449 -12.22 24.94 7.69
CA VAL A 449 -10.87 24.53 7.29
C VAL A 449 -10.91 24.10 5.83
N LEU A 450 -10.24 24.86 4.97
CA LEU A 450 -10.04 24.54 3.57
C LEU A 450 -8.67 23.86 3.44
N LYS A 451 -8.65 22.62 2.96
CA LYS A 451 -7.42 21.85 2.77
C LYS A 451 -7.15 21.65 1.28
N THR A 452 -5.90 21.78 0.91
CA THR A 452 -5.45 21.55 -0.46
C THR A 452 -4.18 20.71 -0.50
N TYR A 453 -4.09 19.89 -1.54
CA TYR A 453 -2.88 19.22 -1.96
C TYR A 453 -2.74 19.40 -3.47
N ILE A 454 -1.64 19.96 -3.92
CA ILE A 454 -1.32 20.19 -5.34
C ILE A 454 0.10 19.71 -5.58
N SER A 455 0.29 18.87 -6.60
CA SER A 455 1.60 18.31 -6.94
C SER A 455 1.81 18.27 -8.46
N PRO A 456 2.39 19.33 -9.05
CA PRO A 456 2.93 19.26 -10.39
C PRO A 456 4.10 18.29 -10.42
N THR A 457 3.99 17.26 -11.26
CA THR A 457 4.92 16.12 -11.31
C THR A 457 5.28 15.81 -12.76
N SER A 458 6.54 15.51 -12.99
CA SER A 458 7.07 14.96 -14.24
C SER A 458 7.69 13.61 -13.96
N MET A 459 7.16 12.57 -14.60
CA MET A 459 7.69 11.21 -14.59
C MET A 459 8.37 10.89 -15.93
N ARG A 460 9.48 10.17 -15.88
CA ARG A 460 10.22 9.70 -17.06
C ARG A 460 10.71 8.28 -16.84
N LEU A 461 10.41 7.41 -17.79
CA LEU A 461 10.90 6.03 -17.86
C LEU A 461 11.84 5.88 -19.06
N VAL A 462 12.95 5.17 -18.88
CA VAL A 462 13.88 4.80 -19.95
C VAL A 462 13.98 3.27 -19.98
N SER A 463 13.53 2.66 -21.08
CA SER A 463 13.58 1.19 -21.27
C SER A 463 15.03 0.68 -21.38
N THR A 464 15.21 -0.63 -21.28
CA THR A 464 16.49 -1.29 -21.56
C THR A 464 17.03 -0.96 -22.96
N LYS A 465 16.17 -0.79 -23.95
CA LYS A 465 16.51 -0.39 -25.32
C LYS A 465 16.80 1.11 -25.50
N GLY A 466 16.63 1.92 -24.44
CA GLY A 466 16.88 3.36 -24.45
C GLY A 466 15.69 4.23 -24.90
N THR A 467 14.53 3.65 -25.19
CA THR A 467 13.30 4.40 -25.49
C THR A 467 12.85 5.19 -24.26
N LYS A 468 12.43 6.44 -24.47
CA LYS A 468 12.08 7.38 -23.40
C LYS A 468 10.60 7.66 -23.41
N TYR A 469 9.94 7.46 -22.28
CA TYR A 469 8.54 7.80 -22.06
C TYR A 469 8.43 8.86 -20.99
N LYS A 470 7.46 9.76 -21.11
CA LYS A 470 7.25 10.87 -20.18
C LYS A 470 5.77 11.08 -19.92
N SER A 471 5.43 11.34 -18.65
CA SER A 471 4.12 11.80 -18.22
C SER A 471 4.27 13.03 -17.35
N ASN A 472 3.53 14.10 -17.68
CA ASN A 472 3.46 15.33 -16.88
C ASN A 472 2.01 15.52 -16.44
N PHE A 473 1.82 15.81 -15.16
CA PHE A 473 0.48 16.02 -14.61
C PHE A 473 0.52 16.92 -13.38
N ILE A 474 -0.65 17.40 -12.97
CA ILE A 474 -0.84 18.10 -11.69
C ILE A 474 -1.86 17.28 -10.88
N ARG A 475 -1.37 16.51 -9.90
CA ARG A 475 -2.25 15.81 -8.96
C ARG A 475 -2.80 16.83 -7.95
N SER A 476 -4.11 16.80 -7.72
CA SER A 476 -4.74 17.74 -6.78
C SER A 476 -5.86 17.06 -6.01
N ASN A 477 -5.91 17.35 -4.71
CA ASN A 477 -6.97 16.96 -3.80
C ASN A 477 -7.41 18.18 -3.00
N PHE A 478 -8.71 18.32 -2.79
CA PHE A 478 -9.30 19.40 -2.03
C PHE A 478 -10.24 18.82 -0.98
N ALA A 479 -10.26 19.44 0.19
CA ALA A 479 -11.23 19.12 1.21
C ALA A 479 -11.67 20.39 1.94
N LEU A 480 -12.95 20.42 2.29
CA LEU A 480 -13.55 21.38 3.20
C LEU A 480 -13.97 20.61 4.44
N VAL A 481 -13.59 21.12 5.61
CA VAL A 481 -14.07 20.61 6.89
C VAL A 481 -14.63 21.79 7.68
N SER A 482 -15.85 21.64 8.17
CA SER A 482 -16.50 22.64 9.03
C SER A 482 -16.95 21.97 10.31
N GLN A 483 -16.51 22.50 11.44
CA GLN A 483 -16.91 22.02 12.77
C GLN A 483 -17.65 23.12 13.52
N TYR A 484 -18.92 22.88 13.82
CA TYR A 484 -19.74 23.76 14.62
C TYR A 484 -20.40 23.00 15.76
N LYS A 485 -20.03 23.30 17.00
CA LYS A 485 -20.42 22.55 18.20
C LYS A 485 -20.10 21.05 18.01
N ASP A 486 -21.11 20.21 18.06
CA ASP A 486 -21.02 18.75 17.96
C ASP A 486 -21.16 18.23 16.53
N PHE A 487 -21.35 19.12 15.55
CA PHE A 487 -21.47 18.77 14.14
C PHE A 487 -20.15 18.98 13.40
N THR A 488 -19.80 18.03 12.53
CA THR A 488 -18.68 18.13 11.60
C THR A 488 -19.17 17.80 10.20
N LEU A 489 -19.09 18.79 9.29
CA LEU A 489 -19.31 18.60 7.86
C LEU A 489 -17.97 18.43 7.18
N SER A 490 -17.82 17.43 6.34
CA SER A 490 -16.65 17.23 5.51
C SER A 490 -17.02 16.98 4.06
N TYR A 491 -16.30 17.63 3.15
CA TYR A 491 -16.42 17.47 1.72
C TYR A 491 -15.04 17.28 1.11
N ARG A 492 -14.87 16.28 0.23
CA ARG A 492 -13.59 15.95 -0.40
C ARG A 492 -13.79 15.64 -1.87
N PHE A 493 -12.85 16.13 -2.69
CA PHE A 493 -12.78 15.75 -4.10
C PHE A 493 -11.34 15.78 -4.62
N ASN A 494 -11.08 15.05 -5.71
CA ASN A 494 -9.82 15.06 -6.43
C ASN A 494 -10.03 15.16 -7.94
N PHE A 495 -8.97 15.52 -8.65
CA PHE A 495 -8.88 15.41 -10.10
C PHE A 495 -7.98 14.24 -10.46
N PRO A 496 -8.51 13.11 -11.00
CA PRO A 496 -7.71 11.96 -11.36
C PRO A 496 -6.73 12.27 -12.49
N VAL A 497 -5.51 11.78 -12.37
CA VAL A 497 -4.43 11.99 -13.32
C VAL A 497 -3.85 10.68 -13.84
N PHE A 498 -3.29 10.70 -15.05
CA PHE A 498 -2.55 9.56 -15.59
C PHE A 498 -1.10 9.58 -15.12
N THR A 499 -0.66 8.46 -14.53
CA THR A 499 0.71 8.24 -14.06
C THR A 499 1.37 7.10 -14.81
N LEU A 500 2.70 7.15 -14.96
CA LEU A 500 3.46 6.03 -15.51
C LEU A 500 3.55 4.89 -14.48
N ASN A 501 3.18 3.69 -14.90
CA ASN A 501 3.34 2.45 -14.15
C ASN A 501 3.91 1.37 -15.10
N GLY A 502 5.22 1.15 -15.05
CA GLY A 502 5.90 0.41 -16.11
C GLY A 502 5.69 1.07 -17.48
N PHE A 503 5.37 0.27 -18.48
CA PHE A 503 5.04 0.75 -19.83
C PHE A 503 3.53 0.98 -20.03
N PHE A 504 2.85 1.36 -18.95
CA PHE A 504 1.44 1.70 -18.94
C PHE A 504 1.20 3.08 -18.35
N LEU A 505 0.07 3.68 -18.74
CA LEU A 505 -0.53 4.83 -18.08
C LEU A 505 -1.74 4.34 -17.27
N SER A 506 -1.70 4.57 -15.97
CA SER A 506 -2.83 4.27 -15.07
C SER A 506 -3.41 5.56 -14.52
N LYS A 507 -4.74 5.68 -14.52
CA LYS A 507 -5.48 6.82 -14.00
C LYS A 507 -5.89 6.54 -12.56
N ASP A 508 -5.64 7.51 -11.68
CA ASP A 508 -6.08 7.48 -10.29
C ASP A 508 -7.63 7.40 -10.20
N GLU A 509 -8.14 6.84 -9.11
CA GLU A 509 -9.57 6.84 -8.82
C GLU A 509 -10.09 8.26 -8.55
N ASN A 510 -11.26 8.58 -9.08
CA ASN A 510 -11.98 9.79 -8.74
C ASN A 510 -12.59 9.65 -7.33
N GLN A 511 -12.49 10.71 -6.54
CA GLN A 511 -13.12 10.81 -5.22
C GLN A 511 -13.99 12.06 -5.17
N HIS A 512 -15.22 11.91 -4.68
CA HIS A 512 -16.19 13.00 -4.56
C HIS A 512 -17.17 12.62 -3.44
N HIS A 513 -16.87 13.06 -2.21
CA HIS A 513 -17.53 12.54 -1.01
C HIS A 513 -17.97 13.69 -0.09
N ILE A 514 -19.14 13.53 0.53
CA ILE A 514 -19.65 14.44 1.56
C ILE A 514 -20.13 13.64 2.76
N PHE A 515 -19.81 14.11 3.97
CA PHE A 515 -20.21 13.50 5.23
C PHE A 515 -20.62 14.56 6.24
N LEU A 516 -21.61 14.22 7.05
CA LEU A 516 -22.03 14.95 8.22
C LEU A 516 -21.96 14.00 9.42
N ASP A 517 -21.19 14.39 10.42
CA ASP A 517 -21.05 13.68 11.68
C ASP A 517 -21.69 14.51 12.80
N TYR A 518 -22.42 13.84 13.71
CA TYR A 518 -22.96 14.41 14.93
C TYR A 518 -22.43 13.64 16.13
N LYS A 519 -21.72 14.32 17.03
CA LYS A 519 -21.16 13.73 18.25
C LYS A 519 -22.04 14.00 19.45
N TYR A 520 -22.43 12.93 20.16
CA TYR A 520 -23.13 13.00 21.42
C TYR A 520 -22.45 12.12 22.47
N LYS A 521 -21.79 12.74 23.43
CA LYS A 521 -21.00 12.06 24.47
C LYS A 521 -19.95 11.11 23.84
N TYR A 522 -20.17 9.79 23.97
CA TYR A 522 -19.32 8.72 23.45
C TYR A 522 -19.76 8.22 22.08
N TRP A 523 -20.91 8.69 21.58
CA TRP A 523 -21.48 8.30 20.30
C TRP A 523 -21.13 9.29 19.21
N THR A 524 -20.89 8.77 18.01
CA THR A 524 -20.86 9.58 16.80
C THR A 524 -21.79 8.96 15.78
N PHE A 525 -22.73 9.73 15.28
CA PHE A 525 -23.65 9.38 14.20
C PHE A 525 -23.14 10.04 12.93
N SER A 526 -22.97 9.26 11.88
CA SER A 526 -22.46 9.71 10.61
C SER A 526 -23.46 9.44 9.50
N THR A 527 -23.61 10.38 8.58
CA THR A 527 -24.34 10.15 7.33
C THR A 527 -23.56 10.80 6.21
N GLY A 528 -23.64 10.23 5.02
CA GLY A 528 -22.87 10.78 3.91
C GLY A 528 -23.14 10.10 2.59
N MET A 529 -22.45 10.59 1.59
CA MET A 529 -22.53 10.08 0.24
C MET A 529 -21.13 9.96 -0.37
N TYR A 530 -20.84 8.78 -0.89
CA TYR A 530 -19.66 8.53 -1.70
C TYR A 530 -19.98 8.76 -3.19
N TRP A 531 -18.96 9.16 -3.97
CA TRP A 531 -18.98 9.35 -5.42
C TRP A 531 -20.19 10.14 -5.93
N LEU A 532 -20.34 11.36 -5.41
CA LEU A 532 -21.39 12.30 -5.84
C LEU A 532 -21.34 12.53 -7.35
N GLY A 533 -22.47 12.26 -8.02
CA GLY A 533 -22.67 12.52 -9.44
C GLY A 533 -22.00 11.55 -10.42
N THR A 534 -20.90 10.88 -10.02
CA THR A 534 -20.10 10.02 -10.91
C THR A 534 -19.75 8.70 -10.23
N PRO A 535 -19.77 7.54 -10.93
CA PRO A 535 -19.30 6.28 -10.38
C PRO A 535 -17.78 6.33 -10.15
N SER A 536 -17.25 5.42 -9.32
CA SER A 536 -15.80 5.25 -9.26
C SER A 536 -15.27 4.70 -10.58
N GLN A 537 -14.14 5.24 -11.04
CA GLN A 537 -13.57 4.97 -12.35
C GLN A 537 -12.10 4.62 -12.25
N TYR A 538 -11.69 3.63 -13.03
CA TYR A 538 -10.29 3.23 -13.20
C TYR A 538 -9.99 3.12 -14.69
N TYR A 539 -8.80 3.53 -15.10
CA TYR A 539 -8.37 3.41 -16.48
C TYR A 539 -6.89 3.09 -16.56
N THR A 540 -6.55 2.08 -17.36
CA THR A 540 -5.17 1.69 -17.67
C THR A 540 -5.03 1.50 -19.16
N LYS A 541 -3.92 1.97 -19.74
CA LYS A 541 -3.59 1.73 -21.17
C LYS A 541 -2.10 1.58 -21.38
N SER A 542 -1.71 0.84 -22.40
CA SER A 542 -0.33 0.77 -22.87
C SER A 542 0.19 2.13 -23.32
N LEU A 543 1.50 2.33 -23.24
CA LEU A 543 2.16 3.47 -23.88
C LEU A 543 2.17 3.31 -25.41
N PRO A 544 2.24 4.42 -26.18
CA PRO A 544 2.42 4.38 -27.62
C PRO A 544 3.67 3.58 -28.01
N GLY A 545 3.56 2.74 -29.04
CA GLY A 545 4.66 1.88 -29.51
C GLY A 545 4.81 0.57 -28.73
N SER A 546 3.89 0.23 -27.83
CA SER A 546 3.78 -1.11 -27.24
C SER A 546 3.44 -2.13 -28.32
N LEU A 547 4.04 -3.33 -28.27
CA LEU A 547 3.76 -4.42 -29.21
C LEU A 547 2.31 -4.90 -29.14
N VAL A 548 1.71 -4.82 -27.95
CA VAL A 548 0.27 -5.02 -27.74
C VAL A 548 -0.30 -3.70 -27.22
N GLN A 549 -1.20 -3.09 -27.96
CA GLN A 549 -1.96 -1.94 -27.51
C GLN A 549 -3.10 -2.45 -26.64
N PHE A 550 -3.01 -2.14 -25.35
CA PHE A 550 -3.99 -2.55 -24.34
C PHE A 550 -4.69 -1.33 -23.74
N SER A 551 -5.99 -1.44 -23.54
CA SER A 551 -6.71 -0.52 -22.68
C SER A 551 -7.75 -1.24 -21.84
N ARG A 552 -7.94 -0.77 -20.61
CA ARG A 552 -8.99 -1.24 -19.69
C ARG A 552 -9.61 -0.06 -18.98
N GLN A 553 -10.92 0.09 -19.09
CA GLN A 553 -11.71 1.07 -18.38
C GLN A 553 -12.75 0.37 -17.52
N SER A 554 -12.86 0.74 -16.25
CA SER A 554 -13.80 0.15 -15.31
C SER A 554 -14.61 1.23 -14.62
N HIS A 555 -15.95 1.06 -14.58
CA HIS A 555 -16.90 1.91 -13.87
C HIS A 555 -17.69 1.08 -12.88
N ILE A 556 -17.69 1.46 -11.60
CA ILE A 556 -18.45 0.78 -10.54
C ILE A 556 -19.69 1.62 -10.23
N TYR A 557 -20.81 1.28 -10.84
CA TYR A 557 -22.05 2.05 -10.73
C TYR A 557 -22.72 1.91 -9.36
N ASN A 558 -22.47 0.84 -8.61
CA ASN A 558 -22.94 0.68 -7.23
C ASN A 558 -22.42 1.79 -6.30
N ASN A 559 -21.27 2.39 -6.65
CA ASN A 559 -20.70 3.47 -5.85
C ASN A 559 -21.30 4.84 -6.16
N LYS A 560 -21.93 5.02 -7.35
CA LYS A 560 -22.48 6.32 -7.75
C LYS A 560 -23.57 6.77 -6.78
N ASN A 561 -23.37 7.91 -6.14
CA ASN A 561 -24.28 8.45 -5.13
C ASN A 561 -24.58 7.47 -4.00
N MET A 562 -23.59 6.67 -3.59
CA MET A 562 -23.75 5.67 -2.56
C MET A 562 -23.97 6.34 -1.20
N PHE A 563 -25.22 6.31 -0.71
CA PHE A 563 -25.59 6.84 0.59
C PHE A 563 -25.22 5.85 1.69
N VAL A 564 -24.59 6.37 2.75
CA VAL A 564 -24.13 5.56 3.88
C VAL A 564 -24.58 6.16 5.20
N LEU A 565 -24.80 5.27 6.17
CA LEU A 565 -24.99 5.60 7.58
C LEU A 565 -23.85 5.00 8.39
N GLY A 566 -23.41 5.76 9.39
CA GLY A 566 -22.36 5.35 10.30
C GLY A 566 -22.77 5.53 11.75
N LEU A 567 -22.31 4.62 12.59
CA LEU A 567 -22.47 4.69 14.04
C LEU A 567 -21.14 4.29 14.68
N SER A 568 -20.61 5.16 15.52
CA SER A 568 -19.45 4.78 16.35
C SER A 568 -19.71 5.07 17.82
N TYR A 569 -19.10 4.25 18.66
CA TYR A 569 -19.10 4.39 20.10
C TYR A 569 -17.66 4.21 20.60
N ASP A 570 -17.13 5.22 21.28
CA ASP A 570 -15.78 5.20 21.83
C ASP A 570 -15.79 5.56 23.31
N PHE A 571 -15.45 4.60 24.15
CA PHE A 571 -15.32 4.78 25.58
C PHE A 571 -13.89 4.53 26.04
N SER A 572 -13.36 5.43 26.85
CA SER A 572 -12.11 5.19 27.57
C SER A 572 -12.19 5.80 28.96
N SER A 573 -11.79 5.02 29.96
CA SER A 573 -11.73 5.44 31.35
C SER A 573 -10.38 5.06 31.95
N GLY A 574 -9.89 5.89 32.88
CA GLY A 574 -8.60 5.67 33.51
C GLY A 574 -7.44 5.94 32.58
N LYS A 575 -6.32 5.46 32.97
CA LYS A 575 -5.02 5.73 32.34
C LYS A 575 -4.59 4.52 31.48
N LYS A 576 -3.82 4.71 30.40
CA LYS A 576 -3.26 3.66 29.53
C LYS A 576 -1.75 3.59 29.62
N LEU A 577 -1.18 2.37 29.54
CA LEU A 577 0.27 2.19 29.47
C LEU A 577 0.84 2.72 28.13
N GLN A 578 1.96 3.42 28.21
CA GLN A 578 2.73 3.76 27.03
C GLN A 578 3.49 2.54 26.53
N ILE A 579 2.95 1.88 25.53
CA ILE A 579 3.63 0.77 24.85
C ILE A 579 4.40 1.38 23.67
N GLN A 580 5.65 1.78 23.93
CA GLN A 580 6.52 2.30 22.88
C GLN A 580 7.22 1.15 22.15
N LYS A 581 6.62 0.64 21.10
CA LYS A 581 7.30 -0.28 20.19
C LYS A 581 8.19 0.49 19.23
N LYS A 582 9.51 0.43 19.41
CA LYS A 582 10.50 1.18 18.62
C LYS A 582 10.93 0.47 17.34
N LEU A 583 10.76 -0.85 17.26
CA LEU A 583 10.97 -1.63 16.06
C LEU A 583 9.60 -2.10 15.55
N ASN A 584 9.27 -1.80 14.31
CA ASN A 584 7.98 -2.14 13.71
C ASN A 584 8.21 -2.86 12.37
N ASN A 585 8.42 -4.17 12.45
CA ASN A 585 8.63 -5.02 11.30
C ASN A 585 7.31 -5.56 10.77
N ASN A 586 7.30 -5.91 9.49
CA ASN A 586 6.24 -6.66 8.83
C ASN A 586 6.88 -7.73 7.95
N THR A 587 6.19 -8.84 7.78
CA THR A 587 6.52 -9.84 6.74
C THR A 587 6.01 -9.37 5.39
N ALA A 588 6.51 -9.96 4.30
CA ALA A 588 6.04 -9.67 2.96
C ALA A 588 4.52 -9.95 2.83
N PRO A 589 3.78 -9.17 2.00
CA PRO A 589 2.36 -9.42 1.73
C PRO A 589 2.16 -10.75 1.01
N ALA A 590 0.91 -11.23 0.95
CA ALA A 590 0.56 -12.45 0.24
C ALA A 590 1.00 -12.39 -1.22
N SER A 591 1.59 -13.47 -1.71
CA SER A 591 1.83 -13.66 -3.14
C SER A 591 0.50 -13.96 -3.83
N THR A 592 0.14 -13.12 -4.79
CA THR A 592 -1.01 -13.28 -5.68
C THR A 592 -0.54 -13.16 -7.12
N PHE A 593 -1.26 -13.80 -8.05
CA PHE A 593 -1.06 -13.57 -9.50
C PHE A 593 -1.84 -12.36 -9.98
#